data_01189d80c60c579c23422c6ff4633847
#
_entry.id   01189d80c60c579c23422c6ff4633847
#
_cell.length_a   1.000
_cell.length_b   1.000
_cell.length_c   1.000
_cell.angle_alpha   90.00
_cell.angle_beta   90.00
_cell.angle_gamma   90.00
#
_symmetry.space_group_name_H-M   'P 1'
#
loop_
_entity.id
_entity.type
_entity.pdbx_description
1 polymer ?
#
loop_
_entity_poly.entity_id
_entity_poly.type
_entity_poly.pdbx_seq_one_letter_code
_entity_poly.pdbx_strand_id
1 'polypeptide(L)'
;MKNKILLGSVTLLSALMVAACGNGAKKATETTAAPTTEVTTAAPTTTAPTTTASASSEKKEVSLEDTQRIGREDTGYVNVPKDWKEFKEIEGNNPNQYQYSSIDVYNVVTLTGYSKDQVKLGDGETFGAELVANRLYSTFENNSVIDKIQGAKSKVVGMDAFVVQTLTKDGKYFFTWIFQKGEKVYTVSAEGDKETLQKMIDLIEQTWGLDAKTPGK
;
A
#
# COMPACT_ATOMS: atom_id res chain seq x y z
N MET A 1 4.08 4.33 -33.33
CA MET A 1 3.63 5.29 -32.29
C MET A 1 4.10 4.74 -30.97
N LYS A 2 5.04 5.44 -30.31
CA LYS A 2 5.70 4.95 -29.08
C LYS A 2 4.78 5.26 -27.90
N ASN A 3 4.27 4.21 -27.22
CA ASN A 3 3.41 4.33 -26.05
C ASN A 3 4.21 4.86 -24.85
N LYS A 4 3.98 6.12 -24.51
CA LYS A 4 4.56 6.80 -23.34
C LYS A 4 3.63 6.73 -22.10
N ILE A 5 2.98 5.60 -21.84
CA ILE A 5 1.92 5.52 -20.82
C ILE A 5 2.39 4.87 -19.49
N LEU A 6 3.63 4.42 -19.41
CA LEU A 6 4.07 3.53 -18.31
C LEU A 6 4.75 4.19 -17.11
N LEU A 7 4.96 5.50 -17.12
CA LEU A 7 5.73 6.15 -16.03
C LEU A 7 4.90 6.60 -14.80
N GLY A 8 3.58 6.43 -14.80
CA GLY A 8 2.74 6.98 -13.74
C GLY A 8 2.59 6.13 -12.47
N SER A 9 2.72 4.81 -12.59
CA SER A 9 2.30 3.89 -11.51
C SER A 9 3.38 3.66 -10.46
N VAL A 10 4.63 3.66 -10.84
CA VAL A 10 5.75 3.30 -9.96
C VAL A 10 6.09 4.39 -8.95
N THR A 11 5.77 5.64 -9.25
CA THR A 11 6.06 6.79 -8.36
C THR A 11 5.14 6.90 -7.15
N LEU A 12 3.98 6.26 -7.15
CA LEU A 12 2.99 6.38 -6.07
C LEU A 12 3.45 5.75 -4.75
N LEU A 13 4.14 4.63 -4.80
CA LEU A 13 4.66 3.98 -3.58
C LEU A 13 5.92 4.64 -3.03
N SER A 14 6.71 5.30 -3.88
CA SER A 14 7.93 5.99 -3.45
C SER A 14 7.64 7.25 -2.62
N ALA A 15 6.45 7.84 -2.75
CA ALA A 15 6.06 9.06 -2.04
C ALA A 15 5.90 8.89 -0.51
N LEU A 16 5.74 7.67 -0.02
CA LEU A 16 5.63 7.42 1.42
C LEU A 16 6.91 7.77 2.22
N MET A 17 8.06 7.79 1.55
CA MET A 17 9.35 8.09 2.20
C MET A 17 9.68 9.57 2.26
N VAL A 18 9.08 10.42 1.41
CA VAL A 18 9.55 11.81 1.20
C VAL A 18 8.70 12.86 1.94
N ALA A 19 7.50 12.52 2.41
CA ALA A 19 6.59 13.48 3.08
C ALA A 19 7.06 14.01 4.44
N ALA A 20 8.30 13.72 4.84
CA ALA A 20 8.86 14.12 6.14
C ALA A 20 9.92 15.22 6.07
N CYS A 21 10.21 15.81 4.90
CA CYS A 21 11.15 16.91 4.78
C CYS A 21 10.48 18.15 4.19
N GLY A 22 10.12 19.08 5.05
CA GLY A 22 9.82 20.43 4.62
C GLY A 22 8.88 21.22 5.52
N ASN A 23 9.40 21.80 6.56
CA ASN A 23 9.04 23.17 6.83
C ASN A 23 10.17 23.91 7.52
N GLY A 24 10.90 24.65 6.70
CA GLY A 24 11.86 25.64 7.10
C GLY A 24 11.16 26.93 7.52
N ALA A 25 11.60 27.42 8.64
CA ALA A 25 11.20 28.65 9.29
C ALA A 25 11.12 29.89 8.38
N LYS A 26 10.14 30.77 8.64
CA LYS A 26 10.30 32.22 8.52
C LYS A 26 9.57 32.94 9.65
N LYS A 27 10.37 33.41 10.55
CA LYS A 27 10.58 34.70 11.24
C LYS A 27 9.38 35.61 11.49
N ALA A 28 9.28 35.92 12.77
CA ALA A 28 8.39 36.85 13.45
C ALA A 28 8.36 38.29 12.90
N THR A 29 7.26 38.98 13.12
CA THR A 29 7.26 40.36 13.60
C THR A 29 5.98 40.60 14.42
N GLU A 30 6.18 41.32 15.51
CA GLU A 30 5.30 41.68 16.61
C GLU A 30 4.03 42.49 16.23
N THR A 31 2.95 42.42 16.97
CA THR A 31 2.51 43.29 18.09
C THR A 31 0.98 43.44 18.07
N THR A 32 0.31 43.13 19.16
CA THR A 32 -0.60 43.93 19.98
C THR A 32 -1.83 43.19 20.52
N ALA A 33 -2.03 43.40 21.82
CA ALA A 33 -2.91 42.81 22.80
C ALA A 33 -4.42 42.70 22.51
N ALA A 34 -4.99 41.61 23.01
CA ALA A 34 -6.22 41.26 23.76
C ALA A 34 -7.58 41.88 23.35
N PRO A 35 -8.76 41.25 23.63
CA PRO A 35 -9.06 40.49 24.85
C PRO A 35 -9.75 39.12 24.67
N THR A 36 -9.73 38.40 25.76
CA THR A 36 -10.37 37.15 26.13
C THR A 36 -11.82 37.00 25.69
N THR A 37 -12.12 35.88 25.02
CA THR A 37 -13.43 35.23 25.06
C THR A 37 -13.20 33.73 25.00
N GLU A 38 -13.53 33.06 26.10
CA GLU A 38 -13.58 31.59 26.14
C GLU A 38 -14.63 31.09 25.17
N VAL A 39 -14.21 30.35 24.17
CA VAL A 39 -15.10 29.50 23.39
C VAL A 39 -14.63 28.07 23.57
N THR A 40 -15.39 27.34 24.36
CA THR A 40 -15.30 25.88 24.47
C THR A 40 -15.56 25.28 23.11
N THR A 41 -14.51 24.91 22.40
CA THR A 41 -14.63 24.20 21.14
C THR A 41 -14.55 22.70 21.43
N ALA A 42 -15.71 22.04 21.38
CA ALA A 42 -15.79 20.59 21.35
C ALA A 42 -15.03 20.05 20.13
N ALA A 43 -14.15 19.08 20.37
CA ALA A 43 -13.44 18.37 19.32
C ALA A 43 -14.45 17.70 18.37
N PRO A 44 -14.28 17.81 17.06
CA PRO A 44 -15.09 17.03 16.13
C PRO A 44 -14.69 15.56 16.23
N THR A 45 -15.57 14.75 16.79
CA THR A 45 -15.50 13.29 16.70
C THR A 45 -15.74 12.89 15.24
N THR A 46 -14.69 12.61 14.51
CA THR A 46 -14.80 12.05 13.17
C THR A 46 -15.26 10.61 13.30
N THR A 47 -16.56 10.41 13.14
CA THR A 47 -17.16 9.07 13.02
C THR A 47 -16.75 8.50 11.68
N ALA A 48 -15.85 7.53 11.70
CA ALA A 48 -15.54 6.70 10.54
C ALA A 48 -16.83 5.98 10.08
N PRO A 49 -17.13 5.94 8.77
CA PRO A 49 -18.26 5.18 8.29
C PRO A 49 -18.01 3.68 8.52
N THR A 50 -18.76 3.10 9.42
CA THR A 50 -18.84 1.64 9.62
C THR A 50 -19.57 1.06 8.43
N THR A 51 -18.87 0.64 7.40
CA THR A 51 -19.47 -0.19 6.36
C THR A 51 -19.19 -1.64 6.70
N THR A 52 -20.22 -2.26 7.28
CA THR A 52 -20.29 -3.70 7.51
C THR A 52 -20.45 -4.39 6.17
N ALA A 53 -19.42 -5.06 5.71
CA ALA A 53 -19.53 -6.10 4.69
C ALA A 53 -18.61 -7.24 5.11
N SER A 54 -19.05 -8.01 6.09
CA SER A 54 -18.50 -9.32 6.36
C SER A 54 -19.26 -10.32 5.48
N ALA A 55 -18.79 -10.51 4.26
CA ALA A 55 -19.11 -11.68 3.49
C ALA A 55 -18.10 -12.76 3.87
N SER A 56 -18.46 -13.63 4.79
CA SER A 56 -17.81 -14.92 4.99
C SER A 56 -18.12 -15.78 3.77
N SER A 57 -17.40 -15.58 2.68
CA SER A 57 -17.30 -16.57 1.62
C SER A 57 -16.28 -17.61 2.08
N GLU A 58 -16.65 -18.89 2.04
CA GLU A 58 -15.69 -19.99 2.16
C GLU A 58 -14.55 -19.70 1.18
N LYS A 59 -13.34 -19.43 1.70
CA LYS A 59 -12.18 -19.14 0.85
C LYS A 59 -11.87 -20.40 0.06
N LYS A 60 -12.18 -20.37 -1.23
CA LYS A 60 -11.76 -21.40 -2.16
C LYS A 60 -10.23 -21.44 -2.15
N GLU A 61 -9.67 -22.65 -1.97
CA GLU A 61 -8.22 -22.84 -2.06
C GLU A 61 -7.71 -22.46 -3.45
N VAL A 62 -6.69 -21.59 -3.50
CA VAL A 62 -6.13 -21.10 -4.75
C VAL A 62 -5.28 -22.21 -5.40
N SER A 63 -5.45 -22.45 -6.71
CA SER A 63 -4.56 -23.34 -7.45
C SER A 63 -3.20 -22.69 -7.62
N LEU A 64 -2.13 -23.45 -7.36
CA LEU A 64 -0.75 -23.01 -7.50
C LEU A 64 -0.06 -23.57 -8.77
N GLU A 65 -0.77 -24.36 -9.60
CA GLU A 65 -0.18 -25.08 -10.73
C GLU A 65 0.51 -24.17 -11.74
N ASP A 66 -0.11 -23.02 -12.07
CA ASP A 66 0.42 -22.05 -13.04
C ASP A 66 1.03 -20.83 -12.37
N THR A 67 1.62 -21.01 -11.19
CA THR A 67 2.24 -19.92 -10.45
C THR A 67 3.74 -20.15 -10.25
N GLN A 68 4.43 -19.08 -9.96
CA GLN A 68 5.80 -19.07 -9.46
C GLN A 68 5.87 -18.28 -8.16
N ARG A 69 6.77 -18.66 -7.26
CA ARG A 69 6.99 -17.95 -6.02
C ARG A 69 8.08 -16.91 -6.20
N ILE A 70 7.76 -15.68 -5.88
CA ILE A 70 8.65 -14.51 -6.05
C ILE A 70 8.77 -13.73 -4.76
N GLY A 71 9.86 -13.02 -4.59
CA GLY A 71 10.09 -12.17 -3.42
C GLY A 71 11.53 -12.21 -2.95
N ARG A 72 11.76 -11.58 -1.79
CA ARG A 72 13.05 -11.55 -1.10
C ARG A 72 12.80 -11.66 0.41
N GLU A 73 13.85 -11.96 1.16
CA GLU A 73 13.79 -12.11 2.62
C GLU A 73 13.29 -10.83 3.33
N ASP A 74 13.66 -9.67 2.82
CA ASP A 74 13.28 -8.37 3.38
C ASP A 74 11.85 -7.94 3.05
N THR A 75 11.25 -8.47 1.97
CA THR A 75 9.90 -8.12 1.49
C THR A 75 8.87 -9.24 1.68
N GLY A 76 9.33 -10.44 2.04
CA GLY A 76 8.53 -11.65 1.99
C GLY A 76 8.32 -12.14 0.55
N TYR A 77 7.60 -13.24 0.43
CA TYR A 77 7.38 -13.96 -0.83
C TYR A 77 5.89 -14.13 -1.09
N VAL A 78 5.50 -14.14 -2.37
CA VAL A 78 4.12 -14.36 -2.81
C VAL A 78 4.13 -15.19 -4.10
N ASN A 79 3.05 -15.90 -4.39
CA ASN A 79 2.89 -16.56 -5.68
C ASN A 79 2.25 -15.60 -6.69
N VAL A 80 2.78 -15.58 -7.91
CA VAL A 80 2.29 -14.81 -9.05
C VAL A 80 2.17 -15.75 -10.27
N PRO A 81 1.45 -15.37 -11.34
CA PRO A 81 1.42 -16.18 -12.58
C PRO A 81 2.83 -16.51 -13.08
N LYS A 82 2.99 -17.71 -13.59
CA LYS A 82 4.29 -18.28 -13.96
C LYS A 82 4.99 -17.55 -15.12
N ASP A 83 4.24 -16.89 -15.96
CA ASP A 83 4.73 -16.12 -17.11
C ASP A 83 5.20 -14.70 -16.75
N TRP A 84 4.91 -14.23 -15.54
CA TRP A 84 5.35 -12.90 -15.08
C TRP A 84 6.88 -12.85 -14.93
N LYS A 85 7.45 -11.65 -15.09
CA LYS A 85 8.90 -11.42 -15.05
C LYS A 85 9.25 -10.36 -14.01
N GLU A 86 10.46 -10.49 -13.46
CA GLU A 86 11.02 -9.47 -12.58
C GLU A 86 11.14 -8.15 -13.34
N PHE A 87 10.59 -7.10 -12.75
CA PHE A 87 10.64 -5.76 -13.30
C PHE A 87 11.83 -5.01 -12.69
N LYS A 88 12.85 -4.76 -13.50
CA LYS A 88 14.14 -4.20 -13.06
C LYS A 88 14.36 -2.74 -13.45
N GLU A 89 13.57 -2.23 -14.39
CA GLU A 89 13.75 -0.90 -14.96
C GLU A 89 12.91 0.15 -14.19
N ILE A 90 13.23 0.37 -12.92
CA ILE A 90 12.57 1.41 -12.13
C ILE A 90 13.53 2.59 -12.03
N GLU A 91 13.20 3.71 -12.68
CA GLU A 91 13.85 4.99 -12.38
C GLU A 91 13.54 5.37 -10.91
N GLY A 92 14.57 5.57 -10.11
CA GLY A 92 14.40 5.84 -8.68
C GLY A 92 14.33 4.59 -7.80
N ASN A 93 15.06 3.54 -8.18
CA ASN A 93 15.14 2.25 -7.51
C ASN A 93 15.08 2.36 -5.97
N ASN A 94 13.92 2.04 -5.40
CA ASN A 94 13.79 1.91 -3.95
C ASN A 94 14.32 0.50 -3.57
N PRO A 95 15.45 0.40 -2.88
CA PRO A 95 16.07 -0.88 -2.55
C PRO A 95 15.15 -1.79 -1.72
N ASN A 96 14.14 -1.22 -1.08
CA ASN A 96 13.16 -1.93 -0.26
C ASN A 96 11.98 -2.48 -1.07
N GLN A 97 11.94 -2.28 -2.39
CA GLN A 97 10.89 -2.77 -3.27
C GLN A 97 11.36 -3.95 -4.12
N TYR A 98 10.44 -4.87 -4.37
CA TYR A 98 10.64 -5.99 -5.29
C TYR A 98 9.41 -6.13 -6.18
N GLN A 99 9.60 -6.12 -7.49
CA GLN A 99 8.51 -6.05 -8.44
C GLN A 99 8.56 -7.15 -9.49
N TYR A 100 7.36 -7.63 -9.84
CA TYR A 100 7.10 -8.53 -10.96
C TYR A 100 5.94 -8.00 -11.79
N SER A 101 5.99 -8.23 -13.09
CA SER A 101 4.94 -7.77 -14.00
C SER A 101 4.57 -8.82 -15.03
N SER A 102 3.36 -8.71 -15.58
CA SER A 102 2.99 -9.36 -16.82
C SER A 102 3.92 -8.94 -17.97
N ILE A 103 3.93 -9.71 -19.06
CA ILE A 103 4.85 -9.48 -20.19
C ILE A 103 4.63 -8.10 -20.83
N ASP A 104 3.39 -7.64 -20.87
CA ASP A 104 3.01 -6.31 -21.38
C ASP A 104 3.23 -5.17 -20.37
N VAL A 105 3.70 -5.51 -19.16
CA VAL A 105 3.96 -4.59 -18.05
C VAL A 105 2.71 -3.81 -17.59
N TYR A 106 1.51 -4.28 -17.94
CA TYR A 106 0.27 -3.62 -17.52
C TYR A 106 -0.14 -4.04 -16.10
N ASN A 107 0.03 -5.32 -15.78
CA ASN A 107 -0.25 -5.85 -14.44
C ASN A 107 1.07 -5.99 -13.67
N VAL A 108 1.14 -5.42 -12.47
CA VAL A 108 2.35 -5.40 -11.65
C VAL A 108 2.03 -5.81 -10.22
N VAL A 109 2.90 -6.60 -9.60
CA VAL A 109 2.91 -6.81 -8.16
C VAL A 109 4.16 -6.17 -7.56
N THR A 110 4.00 -5.48 -6.44
CA THR A 110 5.09 -4.86 -5.69
C THR A 110 5.07 -5.35 -4.26
N LEU A 111 6.20 -5.85 -3.78
CA LEU A 111 6.41 -6.22 -2.39
C LEU A 111 7.35 -5.22 -1.73
N THR A 112 7.03 -4.83 -0.50
CA THR A 112 7.88 -3.94 0.30
C THR A 112 7.87 -4.36 1.76
N GLY A 113 9.00 -4.23 2.44
CA GLY A 113 9.11 -4.40 3.88
C GLY A 113 9.63 -3.12 4.52
N TYR A 114 9.01 -2.70 5.62
CA TYR A 114 9.41 -1.53 6.40
C TYR A 114 9.79 -1.94 7.81
N SER A 115 10.93 -1.48 8.29
CA SER A 115 11.30 -1.46 9.69
C SER A 115 11.05 -0.08 10.30
N LYS A 116 10.99 0.00 11.63
CA LYS A 116 10.66 1.24 12.34
C LYS A 116 11.63 2.39 12.03
N ASP A 117 12.90 2.09 11.83
CA ASP A 117 13.96 3.05 11.50
C ASP A 117 13.83 3.65 10.10
N GLN A 118 13.11 2.98 9.20
CA GLN A 118 12.84 3.45 7.84
C GLN A 118 11.61 4.36 7.74
N VAL A 119 10.83 4.47 8.82
CA VAL A 119 9.59 5.27 8.85
C VAL A 119 9.76 6.40 9.86
N LYS A 120 9.79 7.64 9.38
CA LYS A 120 9.83 8.80 10.27
C LYS A 120 8.50 8.91 11.02
N LEU A 121 8.57 8.83 12.34
CA LEU A 121 7.41 8.99 13.23
C LEU A 121 7.24 10.44 13.63
N GLY A 122 6.01 10.93 13.66
CA GLY A 122 5.62 12.19 14.30
C GLY A 122 5.41 12.00 15.79
N ASP A 123 5.19 13.12 16.50
CA ASP A 123 4.94 13.12 17.94
C ASP A 123 3.67 12.31 18.27
N GLY A 124 3.82 11.32 19.15
CA GLY A 124 2.73 10.44 19.55
C GLY A 124 2.35 9.32 18.57
N GLU A 125 3.01 9.23 17.40
CA GLU A 125 2.76 8.14 16.46
C GLU A 125 3.43 6.83 16.90
N THR A 126 2.73 5.74 16.69
CA THR A 126 3.26 4.39 16.92
C THR A 126 3.46 3.69 15.57
N PHE A 127 4.66 3.13 15.36
CA PHE A 127 4.94 2.34 14.16
C PHE A 127 4.07 1.08 14.12
N GLY A 128 3.43 0.85 12.98
CA GLY A 128 2.57 -0.32 12.76
C GLY A 128 1.83 -0.26 11.43
N ALA A 129 1.12 -1.34 11.13
CA ALA A 129 0.38 -1.46 9.87
C ALA A 129 -0.70 -0.36 9.71
N GLU A 130 -1.35 0.04 10.79
CA GLU A 130 -2.37 1.10 10.75
C GLU A 130 -1.78 2.45 10.36
N LEU A 131 -0.63 2.83 10.93
CA LEU A 131 0.07 4.08 10.57
C LEU A 131 0.42 4.09 9.08
N VAL A 132 1.01 2.99 8.58
CA VAL A 132 1.40 2.88 7.17
C VAL A 132 0.17 2.92 6.26
N ALA A 133 -0.92 2.26 6.64
CA ALA A 133 -2.18 2.27 5.89
C ALA A 133 -2.81 3.66 5.82
N ASN A 134 -2.85 4.38 6.94
CA ASN A 134 -3.39 5.74 6.99
C ASN A 134 -2.58 6.72 6.14
N ARG A 135 -1.26 6.62 6.17
CA ARG A 135 -0.38 7.46 5.35
C ARG A 135 -0.52 7.15 3.86
N LEU A 136 -0.62 5.87 3.50
CA LEU A 136 -0.85 5.47 2.13
C LEU A 136 -2.21 5.96 1.63
N TYR A 137 -3.26 5.80 2.44
CA TYR A 137 -4.60 6.29 2.12
C TYR A 137 -4.59 7.81 1.87
N SER A 138 -4.02 8.59 2.79
CA SER A 138 -3.88 10.04 2.61
C SER A 138 -3.09 10.42 1.35
N THR A 139 -2.04 9.68 1.04
CA THR A 139 -1.24 9.91 -0.18
C THR A 139 -2.08 9.72 -1.43
N PHE A 140 -2.88 8.67 -1.49
CA PHE A 140 -3.74 8.39 -2.64
C PHE A 140 -4.94 9.32 -2.72
N GLU A 141 -5.55 9.66 -1.59
CA GLU A 141 -6.69 10.60 -1.53
C GLU A 141 -6.32 11.97 -2.11
N ASN A 142 -5.09 12.41 -1.89
CA ASN A 142 -4.58 13.68 -2.41
C ASN A 142 -3.96 13.57 -3.81
N ASN A 143 -4.03 12.40 -4.46
CA ASN A 143 -3.43 12.21 -5.78
C ASN A 143 -4.44 12.43 -6.90
N SER A 144 -4.14 13.38 -7.76
CA SER A 144 -5.03 13.80 -8.87
C SER A 144 -5.33 12.73 -9.91
N VAL A 145 -4.54 11.65 -10.00
CA VAL A 145 -4.79 10.55 -10.94
C VAL A 145 -5.79 9.53 -10.39
N ILE A 146 -6.09 9.55 -9.11
CA ILE A 146 -7.06 8.66 -8.48
C ILE A 146 -8.47 9.17 -8.73
N ASP A 147 -9.35 8.28 -9.18
CA ASP A 147 -10.79 8.51 -9.36
C ASP A 147 -11.56 8.08 -8.12
N LYS A 148 -11.24 6.89 -7.58
CA LYS A 148 -11.91 6.32 -6.40
C LYS A 148 -10.89 5.72 -5.45
N ILE A 149 -11.15 5.88 -4.14
CA ILE A 149 -10.37 5.27 -3.08
C ILE A 149 -11.28 4.69 -2.00
N GLN A 150 -10.92 3.54 -1.47
CA GLN A 150 -11.62 2.88 -0.38
C GLN A 150 -10.64 2.17 0.53
N GLY A 151 -10.81 2.32 1.85
CA GLY A 151 -10.16 1.50 2.86
C GLY A 151 -11.02 0.30 3.23
N ALA A 152 -10.39 -0.84 3.45
CA ALA A 152 -11.05 -2.07 3.90
C ALA A 152 -10.15 -2.84 4.88
N LYS A 153 -10.72 -3.84 5.56
CA LYS A 153 -9.99 -4.83 6.35
C LYS A 153 -10.02 -6.16 5.63
N SER A 154 -8.95 -6.91 5.70
CA SER A 154 -8.80 -8.25 5.13
C SER A 154 -7.88 -9.10 6.00
N LYS A 155 -7.49 -10.26 5.49
CA LYS A 155 -6.50 -11.15 6.11
C LYS A 155 -5.50 -11.62 5.06
N VAL A 156 -4.22 -11.57 5.42
CA VAL A 156 -3.14 -12.18 4.65
C VAL A 156 -2.60 -13.35 5.46
N VAL A 157 -2.82 -14.56 4.98
CA VAL A 157 -2.43 -15.81 5.67
C VAL A 157 -2.89 -15.83 7.14
N GLY A 158 -4.13 -15.43 7.35
CA GLY A 158 -4.75 -15.36 8.70
C GLY A 158 -4.37 -14.13 9.53
N MET A 159 -3.33 -13.37 9.17
CA MET A 159 -2.98 -12.11 9.83
C MET A 159 -3.95 -11.00 9.42
N ASP A 160 -4.32 -10.15 10.38
CA ASP A 160 -5.13 -8.97 10.08
C ASP A 160 -4.37 -8.01 9.17
N ALA A 161 -5.05 -7.50 8.16
CA ALA A 161 -4.51 -6.59 7.16
C ALA A 161 -5.46 -5.41 6.91
N PHE A 162 -4.89 -4.25 6.63
CA PHE A 162 -5.60 -3.15 6.00
C PHE A 162 -5.46 -3.27 4.48
N VAL A 163 -6.49 -2.89 3.75
CA VAL A 163 -6.43 -2.84 2.29
C VAL A 163 -6.82 -1.44 1.83
N VAL A 164 -5.95 -0.81 1.06
CA VAL A 164 -6.27 0.42 0.34
C VAL A 164 -6.52 0.05 -1.11
N GLN A 165 -7.73 0.32 -1.58
CA GLN A 165 -8.19 0.01 -2.92
C GLN A 165 -8.38 1.31 -3.68
N THR A 166 -7.79 1.43 -4.86
CA THR A 166 -7.97 2.59 -5.71
C THR A 166 -8.35 2.19 -7.13
N LEU A 167 -9.05 3.10 -7.79
CA LEU A 167 -9.29 3.10 -9.22
C LEU A 167 -8.74 4.41 -9.77
N THR A 168 -7.90 4.32 -10.76
CA THR A 168 -7.35 5.50 -11.44
C THR A 168 -8.30 6.02 -12.51
N LYS A 169 -8.15 7.27 -12.92
CA LYS A 169 -8.99 7.92 -13.96
C LYS A 169 -8.87 7.27 -15.34
N ASP A 170 -7.76 6.58 -15.60
CA ASP A 170 -7.56 5.78 -16.81
C ASP A 170 -8.07 4.33 -16.69
N GLY A 171 -8.73 4.00 -15.58
CA GLY A 171 -9.41 2.71 -15.37
C GLY A 171 -8.55 1.59 -14.80
N LYS A 172 -7.32 1.88 -14.36
CA LYS A 172 -6.45 0.90 -13.74
C LYS A 172 -6.80 0.73 -12.27
N TYR A 173 -6.90 -0.49 -11.80
CA TYR A 173 -7.08 -0.82 -10.39
C TYR A 173 -5.71 -0.92 -9.70
N PHE A 174 -5.66 -0.49 -8.44
CA PHE A 174 -4.47 -0.61 -7.61
C PHE A 174 -4.91 -0.93 -6.17
N PHE A 175 -4.52 -2.11 -5.67
CA PHE A 175 -4.84 -2.58 -4.32
C PHE A 175 -3.55 -2.81 -3.55
N THR A 176 -3.52 -2.36 -2.30
CA THR A 176 -2.39 -2.57 -1.41
C THR A 176 -2.87 -3.19 -0.11
N TRP A 177 -2.33 -4.34 0.23
CA TRP A 177 -2.45 -4.97 1.56
C TRP A 177 -1.33 -4.48 2.43
N ILE A 178 -1.67 -4.05 3.65
CA ILE A 178 -0.75 -3.55 4.66
C ILE A 178 -0.96 -4.36 5.94
N PHE A 179 0.03 -5.06 6.40
CA PHE A 179 -0.05 -5.93 7.57
C PHE A 179 1.29 -5.99 8.31
N GLN A 180 1.25 -6.41 9.56
CA GLN A 180 2.43 -6.49 10.41
C GLN A 180 2.77 -7.93 10.75
N LYS A 181 4.04 -8.29 10.65
CA LYS A 181 4.58 -9.55 11.15
C LYS A 181 5.85 -9.29 11.95
N GLY A 182 5.82 -9.58 13.26
CA GLY A 182 6.88 -9.18 14.16
C GLY A 182 7.04 -7.67 14.25
N GLU A 183 8.26 -7.19 14.12
CA GLU A 183 8.59 -5.77 14.19
C GLU A 183 8.53 -5.05 12.82
N LYS A 184 8.20 -5.76 11.75
CA LYS A 184 8.13 -5.20 10.40
C LYS A 184 6.68 -5.05 9.92
N VAL A 185 6.45 -4.01 9.15
CA VAL A 185 5.25 -3.82 8.36
C VAL A 185 5.55 -4.20 6.92
N TYR A 186 4.72 -5.03 6.35
CA TYR A 186 4.83 -5.47 4.96
C TYR A 186 3.69 -4.86 4.15
N THR A 187 4.00 -4.50 2.91
CA THR A 187 2.99 -4.15 1.93
C THR A 187 3.13 -5.04 0.69
N VAL A 188 2.00 -5.49 0.21
CA VAL A 188 1.90 -6.15 -1.09
C VAL A 188 0.90 -5.37 -1.91
N SER A 189 1.33 -4.83 -3.03
CA SER A 189 0.45 -4.12 -3.94
C SER A 189 0.28 -4.90 -5.23
N ALA A 190 -0.93 -4.90 -5.76
CA ALA A 190 -1.22 -5.41 -7.09
C ALA A 190 -1.94 -4.33 -7.89
N GLU A 191 -1.49 -4.09 -9.11
CA GLU A 191 -2.10 -3.12 -10.01
C GLU A 191 -2.33 -3.73 -11.40
N GLY A 192 -3.36 -3.25 -12.10
CA GLY A 192 -3.65 -3.70 -13.45
C GLY A 192 -5.14 -3.73 -13.77
N ASP A 193 -5.52 -4.64 -14.67
CA ASP A 193 -6.91 -4.88 -15.02
C ASP A 193 -7.67 -5.63 -13.92
N LYS A 194 -8.99 -5.51 -13.95
CA LYS A 194 -9.86 -6.08 -12.91
C LYS A 194 -9.77 -7.60 -12.82
N GLU A 195 -9.67 -8.30 -13.94
CA GLU A 195 -9.69 -9.77 -13.97
C GLU A 195 -8.40 -10.33 -13.36
N THR A 196 -7.26 -9.80 -13.77
CA THR A 196 -5.95 -10.18 -13.21
C THR A 196 -5.89 -9.86 -11.72
N LEU A 197 -6.40 -8.68 -11.33
CA LEU A 197 -6.39 -8.29 -9.92
C LEU A 197 -7.23 -9.23 -9.05
N GLN A 198 -8.38 -9.69 -9.54
CA GLN A 198 -9.20 -10.67 -8.80
C GLN A 198 -8.45 -11.97 -8.51
N LYS A 199 -7.65 -12.46 -9.47
CA LYS A 199 -6.79 -13.63 -9.25
C LYS A 199 -5.66 -13.32 -8.26
N MET A 200 -5.07 -12.12 -8.34
CA MET A 200 -4.00 -11.70 -7.44
C MET A 200 -4.46 -11.55 -5.99
N ILE A 201 -5.73 -11.16 -5.73
CA ILE A 201 -6.28 -11.11 -4.37
C ILE A 201 -6.11 -12.45 -3.67
N ASP A 202 -6.60 -13.54 -4.28
CA ASP A 202 -6.53 -14.87 -3.70
C ASP A 202 -5.08 -15.35 -3.53
N LEU A 203 -4.22 -15.09 -4.51
CA LEU A 203 -2.80 -15.44 -4.43
C LEU A 203 -2.11 -14.70 -3.28
N ILE A 204 -2.28 -13.39 -3.16
CA ILE A 204 -1.65 -12.59 -2.10
C ILE A 204 -2.14 -13.04 -0.72
N GLU A 205 -3.46 -13.14 -0.55
CA GLU A 205 -4.07 -13.45 0.73
C GLU A 205 -3.79 -14.87 1.23
N GLN A 206 -3.50 -15.83 0.33
CA GLN A 206 -3.27 -17.22 0.70
C GLN A 206 -1.81 -17.65 0.64
N THR A 207 -0.94 -16.93 -0.10
CA THR A 207 0.41 -17.44 -0.34
C THR A 207 1.53 -16.57 0.23
N TRP A 208 1.27 -15.34 0.68
CA TRP A 208 2.34 -14.53 1.24
C TRP A 208 3.00 -15.22 2.43
N GLY A 209 4.31 -15.08 2.58
CA GLY A 209 5.06 -15.65 3.71
C GLY A 209 6.54 -15.31 3.67
N LEU A 210 7.27 -15.66 4.72
CA LEU A 210 8.72 -15.40 4.82
C LEU A 210 9.57 -16.58 4.30
N ASP A 211 8.97 -17.73 4.07
CA ASP A 211 9.66 -18.88 3.49
C ASP A 211 9.63 -18.81 1.97
N ALA A 212 10.80 -18.83 1.35
CA ALA A 212 10.95 -18.81 -0.11
C ALA A 212 10.37 -20.04 -0.84
N LYS A 213 10.16 -21.14 -0.12
CA LYS A 213 9.75 -22.43 -0.73
C LYS A 213 8.30 -22.80 -0.42
N THR A 214 7.81 -22.39 0.75
CA THR A 214 6.50 -22.83 1.25
C THR A 214 5.52 -21.66 1.25
N PRO A 215 4.49 -21.67 0.36
CA PRO A 215 3.45 -20.66 0.39
C PRO A 215 2.76 -20.56 1.75
N GLY A 216 2.50 -19.34 2.21
CA GLY A 216 1.80 -19.09 3.47
C GLY A 216 2.62 -19.28 4.75
N LYS A 217 3.94 -19.51 4.65
CA LYS A 217 4.83 -19.73 5.79
C LYS A 217 5.84 -18.62 5.97
#